data_753cf86264d0c707ed4b2e2d922dacb1
#
_entry.id   753cf86264d0c707ed4b2e2d922dacb1
#
_cell.length_a   1.000
_cell.length_b   1.000
_cell.length_c   1.000
_cell.angle_alpha   90.00
_cell.angle_beta   90.00
_cell.angle_gamma   90.00
#
_symmetry.space_group_name_H-M   'P 1'
#
loop_
_entity.id
_entity.type
_entity.pdbx_description
1 polymer ?
#
loop_
_entity_poly.entity_id
_entity_poly.type
_entity_poly.pdbx_seq_one_letter_code
_entity_poly.pdbx_strand_id
1 'polypeptide(L)'
;MKNALRMLPVLLIGGLAAGEEQAPKPTAAEVAMPSEAELMKIERDAHSGLLLITALVADTPMRMILDTGATHTILHEGSVAKLKKNYFWIDTSHIIFEGNTQQKPKMLAAPLMAGPGISPRHALVVLNLGAVRSMMGEEIDGIIGMDILGSLPFTFNLKQNELYWGTPEGAVLTPLYGTMTRGGRMMVKAKCGSKEVEMLLDTGSAITRLKKGDWEAGVAGEIMAKMGNVNHTTQGKMLEGKPADIEVAEGVKLRNVAPLLEEPGAPVLLGLDALKEAVLIHLPTEGSDYGKFFMMP
;
A
#
# COMPACT_ATOMS: atom_id res chain seq x y z
N MET A 1 8.12 4.71 36.12
CA MET A 1 7.13 4.48 35.05
C MET A 1 7.86 3.72 33.97
N LYS A 2 7.45 2.48 33.69
CA LYS A 2 8.12 1.62 32.71
C LYS A 2 7.72 2.12 31.32
N ASN A 3 8.68 2.68 30.57
CA ASN A 3 8.49 2.96 29.15
C ASN A 3 8.26 1.61 28.44
N ALA A 4 7.03 1.31 28.13
CA ALA A 4 6.70 0.16 27.29
C ALA A 4 7.32 0.41 25.92
N LEU A 5 8.23 -0.46 25.52
CA LEU A 5 8.81 -0.49 24.19
C LEU A 5 7.68 -0.85 23.21
N ARG A 6 7.06 0.16 22.59
CA ARG A 6 6.14 -0.09 21.46
C ARG A 6 6.98 -0.36 20.23
N MET A 7 7.12 -1.62 19.88
CA MET A 7 7.66 -2.00 18.57
C MET A 7 6.55 -1.85 17.54
N LEU A 8 6.58 -0.74 16.79
CA LEU A 8 5.66 -0.50 15.70
C LEU A 8 6.41 -0.75 14.38
N PRO A 9 6.10 -1.82 13.66
CA PRO A 9 6.68 -2.04 12.34
C PRO A 9 6.13 -1.00 11.35
N VAL A 10 7.00 -0.31 10.67
CA VAL A 10 6.68 0.57 9.53
C VAL A 10 7.33 -0.03 8.31
N LEU A 11 6.52 -0.54 7.41
CA LEU A 11 6.98 -1.01 6.11
C LEU A 11 7.00 0.18 5.14
N LEU A 12 8.17 0.56 4.71
CA LEU A 12 8.41 1.50 3.63
C LEU A 12 8.65 0.72 2.34
N ILE A 13 7.61 0.55 1.57
CA ILE A 13 7.77 0.30 0.15
C ILE A 13 7.70 1.67 -0.50
N GLY A 14 8.73 2.46 -0.23
CA GLY A 14 8.90 3.79 -0.82
C GLY A 14 8.84 3.65 -2.33
N GLY A 15 7.94 4.39 -2.94
CA GLY A 15 7.55 4.34 -4.32
C GLY A 15 8.62 3.85 -5.29
N LEU A 16 8.39 2.69 -5.87
CA LEU A 16 9.06 2.26 -7.07
C LEU A 16 8.60 3.22 -8.19
N ALA A 17 9.27 4.36 -8.33
CA ALA A 17 9.06 5.24 -9.47
C ALA A 17 9.73 4.58 -10.67
N ALA A 18 8.95 4.17 -11.66
CA ALA A 18 9.50 3.82 -12.95
C ALA A 18 10.17 5.06 -13.55
N GLY A 19 11.44 4.97 -13.95
CA GLY A 19 12.07 5.95 -14.81
C GLY A 19 11.27 6.14 -16.09
N GLU A 20 11.34 7.30 -16.72
CA GLU A 20 10.51 7.75 -17.86
C GLU A 20 10.63 6.94 -19.17
N GLU A 21 11.09 5.71 -19.15
CA GLU A 21 11.03 4.84 -20.31
C GLU A 21 9.76 4.00 -20.22
N GLN A 22 8.89 4.11 -21.23
CA GLN A 22 7.56 3.50 -21.29
C GLN A 22 7.61 2.03 -20.87
N ALA A 23 7.20 1.75 -19.62
CA ALA A 23 6.82 0.41 -19.26
C ALA A 23 5.78 -0.08 -20.26
N PRO A 24 5.85 -1.33 -20.74
CA PRO A 24 4.74 -1.88 -21.53
C PRO A 24 3.49 -1.65 -20.69
N LYS A 25 2.49 -0.96 -21.29
CA LYS A 25 1.18 -0.80 -20.67
C LYS A 25 0.78 -2.19 -20.20
N PRO A 26 0.42 -2.38 -18.91
CA PRO A 26 -0.21 -3.63 -18.53
C PRO A 26 -1.35 -3.81 -19.51
N THR A 27 -1.31 -4.89 -20.30
CA THR A 27 -2.44 -5.26 -21.15
C THR A 27 -3.63 -5.25 -20.22
N ALA A 28 -4.60 -4.37 -20.51
CA ALA A 28 -5.82 -4.30 -19.72
C ALA A 28 -6.29 -5.74 -19.54
N ALA A 29 -6.20 -6.25 -18.31
CA ALA A 29 -6.65 -7.59 -18.03
C ALA A 29 -8.11 -7.57 -18.46
N GLU A 30 -8.55 -8.48 -19.33
CA GLU A 30 -9.96 -8.76 -19.51
C GLU A 30 -10.46 -9.31 -18.18
N VAL A 31 -10.76 -8.39 -17.27
CA VAL A 31 -11.25 -8.74 -15.96
C VAL A 31 -12.75 -8.91 -16.12
N ALA A 32 -13.20 -10.16 -16.13
CA ALA A 32 -14.61 -10.46 -16.01
C ALA A 32 -15.05 -9.96 -14.61
N MET A 33 -15.81 -8.85 -14.60
CA MET A 33 -16.42 -8.36 -13.37
C MET A 33 -17.43 -9.41 -12.89
N PRO A 34 -17.35 -9.87 -11.64
CA PRO A 34 -18.39 -10.70 -11.07
C PRO A 34 -19.71 -9.93 -11.03
N SER A 35 -20.83 -10.62 -11.19
CA SER A 35 -22.18 -10.03 -11.16
C SER A 35 -22.57 -9.48 -9.78
N GLU A 36 -21.84 -9.84 -8.74
CA GLU A 36 -22.01 -9.42 -7.36
C GLU A 36 -20.64 -9.15 -6.72
N ALA A 37 -20.60 -8.18 -5.81
CA ALA A 37 -19.37 -7.88 -5.05
C ALA A 37 -19.02 -9.09 -4.17
N GLU A 38 -17.82 -9.64 -4.34
CA GLU A 38 -17.32 -10.70 -3.47
C GLU A 38 -16.59 -10.10 -2.27
N LEU A 39 -17.04 -10.53 -1.09
CA LEU A 39 -16.39 -10.20 0.17
C LEU A 39 -15.19 -11.10 0.41
N MET A 40 -14.04 -10.50 0.59
CA MET A 40 -12.83 -11.17 1.07
C MET A 40 -12.50 -10.70 2.47
N LYS A 41 -12.25 -11.63 3.39
CA LYS A 41 -11.69 -11.29 4.68
C LYS A 41 -10.20 -10.99 4.54
N ILE A 42 -9.80 -9.81 5.00
CA ILE A 42 -8.41 -9.43 5.13
C ILE A 42 -7.93 -9.90 6.51
N GLU A 43 -6.82 -10.60 6.53
CA GLU A 43 -6.10 -10.84 7.77
C GLU A 43 -5.30 -9.58 8.12
N ARG A 44 -5.45 -9.09 9.34
CA ARG A 44 -4.56 -8.05 9.87
C ARG A 44 -3.46 -8.75 10.67
N ASP A 45 -2.23 -8.63 10.20
CA ASP A 45 -1.09 -9.18 10.92
C ASP A 45 -1.00 -8.60 12.34
N ALA A 46 -0.97 -9.47 13.33
CA ALA A 46 -0.98 -9.07 14.74
C ALA A 46 0.31 -8.32 15.16
N HIS A 47 1.40 -8.54 14.45
CA HIS A 47 2.71 -7.97 14.76
C HIS A 47 2.94 -6.62 14.08
N SER A 48 2.67 -6.55 12.79
CA SER A 48 2.88 -5.36 11.97
C SER A 48 1.63 -4.49 11.81
N GLY A 49 0.45 -5.06 11.97
CA GLY A 49 -0.81 -4.39 11.65
C GLY A 49 -1.10 -4.30 10.15
N LEU A 50 -0.24 -4.85 9.30
CA LEU A 50 -0.41 -4.84 7.85
C LEU A 50 -1.55 -5.74 7.40
N LEU A 51 -2.08 -5.45 6.23
CA LEU A 51 -3.22 -6.16 5.65
C LEU A 51 -2.72 -7.28 4.73
N LEU A 52 -3.22 -8.49 4.95
CA LEU A 52 -2.82 -9.69 4.24
C LEU A 52 -4.02 -10.37 3.59
N ILE A 53 -3.80 -10.91 2.40
CA ILE A 53 -4.72 -11.84 1.74
C ILE A 53 -3.96 -13.04 1.21
N THR A 54 -4.69 -14.12 0.91
CA THR A 54 -4.18 -15.21 0.10
C THR A 54 -4.59 -15.00 -1.35
N ALA A 55 -3.60 -14.80 -2.23
CA ALA A 55 -3.78 -14.76 -3.67
C ALA A 55 -3.27 -16.06 -4.31
N LEU A 56 -3.75 -16.40 -5.50
CA LEU A 56 -3.19 -17.50 -6.28
C LEU A 56 -2.23 -16.95 -7.34
N VAL A 57 -0.98 -17.38 -7.30
CA VAL A 57 0.02 -17.08 -8.32
C VAL A 57 0.38 -18.40 -9.01
N ALA A 58 0.14 -18.51 -10.30
CA ALA A 58 0.29 -19.78 -11.04
C ALA A 58 -0.36 -20.96 -10.29
N ASP A 59 -1.61 -20.81 -9.87
CA ASP A 59 -2.41 -21.77 -9.09
C ASP A 59 -1.81 -22.16 -7.72
N THR A 60 -0.85 -21.39 -7.24
CA THR A 60 -0.20 -21.63 -5.94
C THR A 60 -0.66 -20.56 -4.95
N PRO A 61 -1.24 -20.96 -3.79
CA PRO A 61 -1.61 -20.00 -2.75
C PRO A 61 -0.38 -19.26 -2.22
N MET A 62 -0.45 -17.94 -2.23
CA MET A 62 0.59 -17.03 -1.77
C MET A 62 0.01 -16.03 -0.79
N ARG A 63 0.68 -15.84 0.35
CA ARG A 63 0.30 -14.86 1.37
C ARG A 63 0.91 -13.52 1.03
N MET A 64 0.06 -12.54 0.71
CA MET A 64 0.46 -11.27 0.10
C MET A 64 -0.02 -10.08 0.94
N ILE A 65 0.83 -9.06 1.06
CA ILE A 65 0.45 -7.76 1.65
C ILE A 65 -0.36 -6.97 0.62
N LEU A 66 -1.41 -6.27 1.06
CA LEU A 66 -2.15 -5.29 0.27
C LEU A 66 -1.53 -3.90 0.44
N ASP A 67 -1.01 -3.33 -0.65
CA ASP A 67 -0.20 -2.12 -0.60
C ASP A 67 -0.57 -1.11 -1.69
N THR A 68 -1.34 -0.07 -1.31
CA THR A 68 -1.69 1.04 -2.21
C THR A 68 -0.52 2.00 -2.47
N GLY A 69 0.55 1.92 -1.70
CA GLY A 69 1.79 2.65 -1.89
C GLY A 69 2.75 2.00 -2.90
N ALA A 70 2.54 0.73 -3.24
CA ALA A 70 3.33 0.01 -4.25
C ALA A 70 2.71 0.17 -5.65
N THR A 71 3.53 0.49 -6.65
CA THR A 71 3.09 0.57 -8.06
C THR A 71 2.99 -0.80 -8.72
N HIS A 72 3.77 -1.76 -8.26
CA HIS A 72 3.88 -3.09 -8.86
C HIS A 72 3.65 -4.18 -7.83
N THR A 73 3.07 -5.27 -8.29
CA THR A 73 2.96 -6.50 -7.52
C THR A 73 4.32 -7.20 -7.48
N ILE A 74 4.76 -7.57 -6.27
CA ILE A 74 6.08 -8.11 -5.99
C ILE A 74 5.93 -9.52 -5.45
N LEU A 75 6.73 -10.46 -5.98
CA LEU A 75 6.89 -11.79 -5.43
C LEU A 75 8.26 -11.90 -4.73
N HIS A 76 8.28 -12.49 -3.54
CA HIS A 76 9.54 -12.79 -2.85
C HIS A 76 10.34 -13.84 -3.64
N GLU A 77 11.64 -13.60 -3.83
CA GLU A 77 12.50 -14.48 -4.62
C GLU A 77 12.48 -15.94 -4.15
N GLY A 78 12.47 -16.17 -2.83
CA GLY A 78 12.37 -17.50 -2.25
C GLY A 78 11.02 -18.19 -2.49
N SER A 79 9.95 -17.41 -2.71
CA SER A 79 8.61 -17.95 -2.97
C SER A 79 8.43 -18.43 -4.41
N VAL A 80 9.32 -18.03 -5.33
CA VAL A 80 9.31 -18.55 -6.72
C VAL A 80 9.44 -20.07 -6.74
N ALA A 81 10.20 -20.63 -5.80
CA ALA A 81 10.36 -22.08 -5.69
C ALA A 81 9.06 -22.83 -5.34
N LYS A 82 8.04 -22.14 -4.80
CA LYS A 82 6.71 -22.71 -4.52
C LYS A 82 5.88 -22.88 -5.79
N LEU A 83 6.17 -22.11 -6.85
CA LEU A 83 5.44 -22.17 -8.12
C LEU A 83 5.72 -23.48 -8.82
N LYS A 84 4.65 -24.22 -9.15
CA LYS A 84 4.80 -25.56 -9.77
C LYS A 84 5.02 -25.49 -11.27
N LYS A 85 4.24 -24.65 -11.98
CA LYS A 85 4.23 -24.48 -13.45
C LYS A 85 3.49 -23.17 -13.78
N ASN A 86 3.30 -22.90 -15.09
CA ASN A 86 2.53 -21.78 -15.60
C ASN A 86 3.14 -20.40 -15.35
N TYR A 87 4.47 -20.32 -15.27
CA TYR A 87 5.16 -19.02 -15.29
C TYR A 87 6.36 -19.07 -16.24
N PHE A 88 6.78 -17.90 -16.69
CA PHE A 88 8.01 -17.75 -17.48
C PHE A 88 8.72 -16.46 -17.12
N TRP A 89 10.04 -16.48 -17.17
CA TRP A 89 10.85 -15.30 -16.91
C TRP A 89 10.71 -14.30 -18.06
N ILE A 90 10.59 -13.02 -17.70
CA ILE A 90 10.57 -11.93 -18.66
C ILE A 90 11.98 -11.33 -18.67
N ASP A 91 12.59 -11.25 -19.85
CA ASP A 91 13.78 -10.42 -20.03
C ASP A 91 13.36 -8.96 -20.08
N THR A 92 13.86 -8.19 -19.13
CA THR A 92 13.46 -6.78 -18.99
C THR A 92 14.67 -5.89 -18.82
N SER A 93 14.63 -4.76 -19.52
CA SER A 93 15.55 -3.62 -19.28
C SER A 93 14.99 -2.64 -18.23
N HIS A 94 13.82 -2.93 -17.66
CA HIS A 94 13.18 -2.06 -16.69
C HIS A 94 14.06 -1.83 -15.47
N ILE A 95 14.09 -0.58 -15.06
CA ILE A 95 14.76 -0.13 -13.85
C ILE A 95 13.67 0.31 -12.89
N ILE A 96 13.70 -0.20 -11.67
CA ILE A 96 12.84 0.25 -10.60
C ILE A 96 13.66 1.09 -9.63
N PHE A 97 12.99 2.06 -9.01
CA PHE A 97 13.58 2.88 -7.97
C PHE A 97 12.92 2.57 -6.63
N GLU A 98 13.73 2.33 -5.63
CA GLU A 98 13.31 2.29 -4.25
C GLU A 98 13.99 3.45 -3.52
N GLY A 99 13.23 4.51 -3.25
CA GLY A 99 13.82 5.78 -2.84
C GLY A 99 14.80 6.26 -3.90
N ASN A 100 16.08 6.42 -3.52
CA ASN A 100 17.16 6.83 -4.42
C ASN A 100 17.97 5.65 -4.98
N THR A 101 17.59 4.41 -4.69
CA THR A 101 18.31 3.22 -5.12
C THR A 101 17.72 2.67 -6.41
N GLN A 102 18.55 2.62 -7.46
CA GLN A 102 18.19 2.03 -8.73
C GLN A 102 18.44 0.52 -8.70
N GLN A 103 17.43 -0.26 -9.08
CA GLN A 103 17.54 -1.72 -9.17
C GLN A 103 17.07 -2.21 -10.54
N LYS A 104 17.73 -3.26 -11.04
CA LYS A 104 17.29 -4.01 -12.21
C LYS A 104 16.69 -5.34 -11.73
N PRO A 105 15.38 -5.42 -11.47
CA PRO A 105 14.76 -6.61 -10.93
C PRO A 105 14.68 -7.71 -11.96
N LYS A 106 14.60 -8.94 -11.49
CA LYS A 106 14.05 -10.03 -12.32
C LYS A 106 12.53 -9.88 -12.36
N MET A 107 11.95 -10.25 -13.48
CA MET A 107 10.49 -10.29 -13.63
C MET A 107 10.04 -11.64 -14.14
N LEU A 108 8.88 -12.08 -13.71
CA LEU A 108 8.22 -13.26 -14.24
C LEU A 108 6.76 -12.95 -14.60
N ALA A 109 6.25 -13.58 -15.63
CA ALA A 109 4.84 -13.56 -15.95
C ALA A 109 4.18 -14.83 -15.45
N ALA A 110 3.08 -14.66 -14.74
CA ALA A 110 2.27 -15.75 -14.22
C ALA A 110 0.80 -15.34 -14.17
N PRO A 111 -0.15 -16.29 -14.25
CA PRO A 111 -1.52 -16.03 -13.85
C PRO A 111 -1.55 -15.59 -12.39
N LEU A 112 -2.31 -14.52 -12.10
CA LEU A 112 -2.53 -14.04 -10.75
C LEU A 112 -4.04 -13.87 -10.54
N MET A 113 -4.53 -14.41 -9.43
CA MET A 113 -5.91 -14.26 -8.99
C MET A 113 -5.93 -13.76 -7.55
N ALA A 114 -6.51 -12.59 -7.36
CA ALA A 114 -6.76 -11.98 -6.06
C ALA A 114 -8.27 -11.76 -5.93
N GLY A 115 -8.97 -12.69 -5.25
CA GLY A 115 -10.42 -12.73 -5.26
C GLY A 115 -10.96 -12.94 -6.69
N PRO A 116 -11.99 -12.18 -7.12
CA PRO A 116 -12.51 -12.24 -8.47
C PRO A 116 -11.60 -11.58 -9.52
N GLY A 117 -10.60 -10.81 -9.06
CA GLY A 117 -9.63 -10.19 -9.94
C GLY A 117 -8.67 -11.24 -10.53
N ILE A 118 -8.79 -11.50 -11.84
CA ILE A 118 -7.96 -12.48 -12.56
C ILE A 118 -7.12 -11.75 -13.59
N SER A 119 -5.81 -11.88 -13.48
CA SER A 119 -4.87 -11.47 -14.52
C SER A 119 -4.20 -12.73 -15.11
N PRO A 120 -4.51 -13.14 -16.34
CA PRO A 120 -3.99 -14.40 -16.90
C PRO A 120 -2.49 -14.38 -17.19
N ARG A 121 -1.90 -13.19 -17.30
CA ARG A 121 -0.46 -12.97 -17.51
C ARG A 121 0.00 -11.72 -16.82
N HIS A 122 0.12 -11.77 -15.50
CA HIS A 122 0.60 -10.64 -14.75
C HIS A 122 2.14 -10.62 -14.70
N ALA A 123 2.73 -9.44 -14.92
CA ALA A 123 4.18 -9.25 -14.80
C ALA A 123 4.53 -8.94 -13.35
N LEU A 124 5.07 -9.92 -12.66
CA LEU A 124 5.48 -9.83 -11.25
C LEU A 124 6.93 -9.42 -11.16
N VAL A 125 7.22 -8.43 -10.34
CA VAL A 125 8.58 -8.07 -9.96
C VAL A 125 9.09 -9.05 -8.92
N VAL A 126 10.28 -9.60 -9.08
CA VAL A 126 10.87 -10.55 -8.14
C VAL A 126 11.98 -9.87 -7.34
N LEU A 127 11.78 -9.74 -6.04
CA LEU A 127 12.70 -9.09 -5.12
C LEU A 127 12.93 -9.95 -3.87
N ASN A 128 14.01 -9.66 -3.16
CA ASN A 128 14.23 -10.21 -1.83
C ASN A 128 13.45 -9.42 -0.79
N LEU A 129 12.38 -9.99 -0.26
CA LEU A 129 11.57 -9.40 0.81
C LEU A 129 12.02 -9.84 2.22
N GLY A 130 13.26 -10.29 2.39
CA GLY A 130 13.77 -10.77 3.67
C GLY A 130 13.70 -9.74 4.80
N ALA A 131 13.92 -8.47 4.49
CA ALA A 131 13.78 -7.37 5.45
C ALA A 131 12.33 -7.20 5.92
N VAL A 132 11.36 -7.26 4.99
CA VAL A 132 9.93 -7.19 5.28
C VAL A 132 9.49 -8.36 6.16
N ARG A 133 9.87 -9.58 5.78
CA ARG A 133 9.59 -10.82 6.53
C ARG A 133 10.15 -10.76 7.96
N SER A 134 11.39 -10.29 8.11
CA SER A 134 12.03 -10.09 9.43
C SER A 134 11.30 -9.04 10.28
N MET A 135 10.71 -8.04 9.65
CA MET A 135 9.95 -7.00 10.36
C MET A 135 8.59 -7.52 10.82
N MET A 136 7.93 -8.32 10.00
CA MET A 136 6.62 -8.91 10.32
C MET A 136 6.74 -10.07 11.32
N GLY A 137 7.91 -10.71 11.41
CA GLY A 137 8.09 -11.90 12.24
C GLY A 137 7.46 -13.16 11.65
N GLU A 138 7.02 -13.11 10.39
CA GLU A 138 6.37 -14.23 9.71
C GLU A 138 6.67 -14.27 8.21
N GLU A 139 6.31 -15.41 7.58
CA GLU A 139 6.51 -15.60 6.15
C GLU A 139 5.38 -14.96 5.35
N ILE A 140 5.76 -14.03 4.47
CA ILE A 140 4.94 -13.53 3.37
C ILE A 140 5.56 -13.95 2.05
N ASP A 141 4.74 -14.09 1.03
CA ASP A 141 5.18 -14.49 -0.30
C ASP A 141 5.34 -13.31 -1.25
N GLY A 142 4.69 -12.18 -0.93
CA GLY A 142 4.77 -11.03 -1.80
C GLY A 142 3.92 -9.85 -1.34
N ILE A 143 3.72 -8.93 -2.28
CA ILE A 143 2.99 -7.68 -2.10
C ILE A 143 2.12 -7.48 -3.33
N ILE A 144 0.85 -7.17 -3.14
CA ILE A 144 -0.07 -6.77 -4.21
C ILE A 144 -0.09 -5.25 -4.29
N GLY A 145 0.36 -4.72 -5.42
CA GLY A 145 0.41 -3.30 -5.71
C GLY A 145 -0.79 -2.79 -6.50
N MET A 146 -0.71 -1.51 -6.88
CA MET A 146 -1.76 -0.81 -7.62
C MET A 146 -1.94 -1.29 -9.06
N ASP A 147 -0.98 -2.00 -9.62
CA ASP A 147 -1.10 -2.67 -10.91
C ASP A 147 -2.20 -3.76 -10.93
N ILE A 148 -2.50 -4.36 -9.77
CA ILE A 148 -3.63 -5.26 -9.57
C ILE A 148 -4.78 -4.53 -8.89
N LEU A 149 -4.54 -3.89 -7.73
CA LEU A 149 -5.60 -3.21 -6.97
C LEU A 149 -6.31 -2.16 -7.83
N GLY A 150 -5.54 -1.36 -8.59
CA GLY A 150 -6.07 -0.28 -9.41
C GLY A 150 -6.81 -0.74 -10.69
N SER A 151 -6.75 -2.03 -11.03
CA SER A 151 -7.38 -2.56 -12.24
C SER A 151 -8.90 -2.75 -12.13
N LEU A 152 -9.42 -2.80 -10.91
CA LEU A 152 -10.82 -3.02 -10.59
C LEU A 152 -11.35 -2.01 -9.58
N PRO A 153 -12.66 -1.75 -9.55
CA PRO A 153 -13.28 -1.12 -8.38
C PRO A 153 -13.05 -1.98 -7.16
N PHE A 154 -12.61 -1.36 -6.07
CA PHE A 154 -12.51 -2.04 -4.78
C PHE A 154 -12.95 -1.14 -3.62
N THR A 155 -13.38 -1.77 -2.54
CA THR A 155 -13.71 -1.13 -1.27
C THR A 155 -12.96 -1.82 -0.14
N PHE A 156 -12.10 -1.08 0.54
CA PHE A 156 -11.49 -1.50 1.80
C PHE A 156 -12.30 -0.97 2.97
N ASN A 157 -13.02 -1.84 3.65
CA ASN A 157 -13.61 -1.57 4.95
C ASN A 157 -12.54 -1.88 6.02
N LEU A 158 -11.71 -0.89 6.33
CA LEU A 158 -10.56 -1.07 7.22
C LEU A 158 -10.96 -1.28 8.68
N LYS A 159 -12.15 -0.81 9.05
CA LYS A 159 -12.73 -1.04 10.37
C LYS A 159 -13.07 -2.51 10.61
N GLN A 160 -13.59 -3.20 9.57
CA GLN A 160 -14.02 -4.60 9.65
C GLN A 160 -12.98 -5.58 9.10
N ASN A 161 -11.85 -5.07 8.57
CA ASN A 161 -10.85 -5.85 7.85
C ASN A 161 -11.46 -6.65 6.70
N GLU A 162 -12.13 -5.95 5.80
CA GLU A 162 -12.84 -6.53 4.66
C GLU A 162 -12.42 -5.83 3.36
N LEU A 163 -12.24 -6.64 2.33
CA LEU A 163 -12.05 -6.18 0.95
C LEU A 163 -13.24 -6.64 0.13
N TYR A 164 -13.89 -5.69 -0.52
CA TYR A 164 -14.91 -5.95 -1.53
C TYR A 164 -14.35 -5.58 -2.88
N TRP A 165 -14.50 -6.45 -3.85
CA TRP A 165 -14.31 -6.09 -5.24
C TRP A 165 -15.64 -5.52 -5.77
N GLY A 166 -15.64 -4.20 -5.99
CA GLY A 166 -16.84 -3.43 -6.33
C GLY A 166 -17.05 -2.24 -5.40
N THR A 167 -18.19 -1.61 -5.55
CA THR A 167 -18.61 -0.47 -4.75
C THR A 167 -19.88 -0.81 -3.96
N PRO A 168 -20.04 -0.32 -2.73
CA PRO A 168 -21.27 -0.49 -1.99
C PRO A 168 -22.45 0.20 -2.71
N GLU A 169 -23.58 -0.49 -2.85
CA GLU A 169 -24.79 0.12 -3.40
C GLU A 169 -25.28 1.29 -2.56
N GLY A 170 -25.68 2.38 -3.23
CA GLY A 170 -26.26 3.55 -2.57
C GLY A 170 -25.29 4.34 -1.69
N ALA A 171 -24.00 4.03 -1.72
CA ALA A 171 -23.02 4.74 -0.92
C ALA A 171 -22.85 6.20 -1.37
N VAL A 172 -22.82 7.13 -0.41
CA VAL A 172 -22.41 8.50 -0.63
C VAL A 172 -20.89 8.53 -0.61
N LEU A 173 -20.28 8.81 -1.76
CA LEU A 173 -18.82 8.80 -1.94
C LEU A 173 -18.28 10.23 -1.92
N THR A 174 -17.36 10.52 -1.01
CA THR A 174 -16.65 11.79 -0.97
C THR A 174 -15.26 11.60 -1.60
N PRO A 175 -14.94 12.29 -2.73
CA PRO A 175 -13.64 12.16 -3.37
C PRO A 175 -12.55 12.70 -2.45
N LEU A 176 -11.42 11.96 -2.33
CA LEU A 176 -10.24 12.46 -1.64
C LEU A 176 -9.62 13.62 -2.43
N TYR A 177 -9.17 14.63 -1.71
CA TYR A 177 -8.35 15.68 -2.32
C TYR A 177 -7.01 15.10 -2.76
N GLY A 178 -6.58 15.43 -3.97
CA GLY A 178 -5.26 15.01 -4.43
C GLY A 178 -5.22 14.54 -5.88
N THR A 179 -4.14 13.85 -6.22
CA THR A 179 -3.85 13.44 -7.59
C THR A 179 -3.34 11.99 -7.63
N MET A 180 -3.68 11.29 -8.70
CA MET A 180 -3.11 9.98 -8.99
C MET A 180 -1.76 10.15 -9.69
N THR A 181 -0.76 9.39 -9.27
CA THR A 181 0.51 9.29 -9.98
C THR A 181 0.40 8.38 -11.19
N ARG A 182 1.36 8.43 -12.10
CA ARG A 182 1.43 7.53 -13.26
C ARG A 182 1.49 6.04 -12.90
N GLY A 183 1.90 5.70 -11.67
CA GLY A 183 1.91 4.32 -11.17
C GLY A 183 0.63 3.92 -10.42
N GLY A 184 -0.46 4.70 -10.53
CA GLY A 184 -1.73 4.40 -9.89
C GLY A 184 -1.78 4.67 -8.39
N ARG A 185 -0.76 5.30 -7.81
CA ARG A 185 -0.74 5.67 -6.39
C ARG A 185 -1.41 7.02 -6.16
N MET A 186 -2.11 7.15 -5.04
CA MET A 186 -2.79 8.39 -4.67
C MET A 186 -1.92 9.28 -3.78
N MET A 187 -1.66 10.51 -4.23
CA MET A 187 -1.13 11.58 -3.41
C MET A 187 -2.29 12.39 -2.85
N VAL A 188 -2.59 12.24 -1.57
CA VAL A 188 -3.68 12.94 -0.88
C VAL A 188 -3.18 14.30 -0.42
N LYS A 189 -3.95 15.36 -0.73
CA LYS A 189 -3.75 16.69 -0.14
C LYS A 189 -4.50 16.77 1.17
N ALA A 190 -3.80 16.50 2.26
CA ALA A 190 -4.38 16.46 3.59
C ALA A 190 -4.17 17.80 4.32
N LYS A 191 -5.13 18.19 5.17
CA LYS A 191 -4.97 19.34 6.06
C LYS A 191 -4.62 18.87 7.48
N CYS A 192 -3.44 19.27 7.94
CA CYS A 192 -2.93 19.01 9.29
C CYS A 192 -2.93 20.35 10.07
N GLY A 193 -4.06 20.65 10.72
CA GLY A 193 -4.29 22.00 11.25
C GLY A 193 -4.50 23.01 10.13
N SER A 194 -3.71 24.08 10.09
CA SER A 194 -3.74 25.11 9.03
C SER A 194 -2.88 24.74 7.80
N LYS A 195 -2.07 23.69 7.89
CA LYS A 195 -1.12 23.28 6.84
C LYS A 195 -1.73 22.27 5.89
N GLU A 196 -1.54 22.48 4.58
CA GLU A 196 -1.81 21.50 3.56
C GLU A 196 -0.52 20.69 3.29
N VAL A 197 -0.64 19.37 3.31
CA VAL A 197 0.47 18.42 3.14
C VAL A 197 0.09 17.37 2.12
N GLU A 198 0.97 17.11 1.15
CA GLU A 198 0.81 15.97 0.25
C GLU A 198 1.34 14.69 0.90
N MET A 199 0.48 13.67 0.97
CA MET A 199 0.76 12.38 1.60
C MET A 199 0.47 11.25 0.63
N LEU A 200 1.38 10.28 0.52
CA LEU A 200 1.08 9.03 -0.19
C LEU A 200 0.07 8.21 0.63
N LEU A 201 -1.06 7.86 0.02
CA LEU A 201 -2.02 6.90 0.57
C LEU A 201 -1.40 5.49 0.54
N ASP A 202 -1.05 4.95 1.71
CA ASP A 202 -0.15 3.80 1.80
C ASP A 202 -0.64 2.76 2.81
N THR A 203 -1.37 1.74 2.33
CA THR A 203 -1.79 0.60 3.16
C THR A 203 -0.65 -0.38 3.46
N GLY A 204 0.48 -0.26 2.77
CA GLY A 204 1.74 -0.95 3.09
C GLY A 204 2.49 -0.32 4.26
N SER A 205 2.02 0.83 4.78
CA SER A 205 2.54 1.46 5.98
C SER A 205 1.58 1.33 7.15
N ALA A 206 2.03 0.71 8.24
CA ALA A 206 1.22 0.60 9.46
C ALA A 206 1.01 1.94 10.16
N ILE A 207 1.89 2.92 9.91
CA ILE A 207 1.94 4.20 10.62
C ILE A 207 2.03 5.36 9.66
N THR A 208 1.26 6.41 9.96
CA THR A 208 1.32 7.70 9.31
C THR A 208 2.63 8.41 9.62
N ARG A 209 3.26 9.01 8.60
CA ARG A 209 4.54 9.70 8.71
C ARG A 209 4.44 11.10 8.13
N LEU A 210 4.93 12.07 8.87
CA LEU A 210 4.92 13.48 8.49
C LEU A 210 6.28 14.11 8.77
N LYS A 211 6.60 15.18 8.07
CA LYS A 211 7.73 16.02 8.46
C LYS A 211 7.37 16.75 9.76
N LYS A 212 8.32 16.85 10.68
CA LYS A 212 8.14 17.54 11.95
C LYS A 212 7.55 18.95 11.79
N GLY A 213 7.98 19.68 10.77
CA GLY A 213 7.50 21.03 10.49
C GLY A 213 6.05 21.10 9.98
N ASP A 214 5.47 20.00 9.52
CA ASP A 214 4.11 19.95 8.94
C ASP A 214 3.05 19.55 9.98
N TRP A 215 3.44 19.20 11.22
CA TRP A 215 2.54 18.79 12.29
C TRP A 215 2.38 19.87 13.36
N GLU A 216 1.27 20.62 13.31
CA GLU A 216 1.03 21.76 14.21
C GLU A 216 0.66 21.36 15.64
N ALA A 217 0.12 20.15 15.86
CA ALA A 217 -0.23 19.67 17.21
C ALA A 217 0.99 19.49 18.11
N GLY A 218 2.20 19.50 17.52
CA GLY A 218 3.46 19.40 18.24
C GLY A 218 3.87 17.97 18.58
N VAL A 219 4.96 17.83 19.31
CA VAL A 219 5.58 16.55 19.69
C VAL A 219 4.99 16.04 20.99
N ALA A 220 4.63 14.75 21.03
CA ALA A 220 4.22 14.05 22.26
C ALA A 220 5.42 13.50 23.03
N GLY A 221 6.40 12.96 22.32
CA GLY A 221 7.58 12.35 22.94
C GLY A 221 8.44 11.60 21.94
N GLU A 222 9.38 10.80 22.48
CA GLU A 222 10.17 9.85 21.70
C GLU A 222 9.64 8.44 21.90
N ILE A 223 9.60 7.68 20.83
CA ILE A 223 9.30 6.24 20.83
C ILE A 223 10.42 5.47 20.13
N MET A 224 10.56 4.21 20.44
CA MET A 224 11.38 3.29 19.65
C MET A 224 10.53 2.74 18.51
N ALA A 225 10.94 2.97 17.27
CA ALA A 225 10.28 2.44 16.10
C ALA A 225 11.24 1.55 15.30
N LYS A 226 10.71 0.47 14.75
CA LYS A 226 11.38 -0.35 13.74
C LYS A 226 10.76 -0.01 12.40
N MET A 227 11.58 0.46 11.49
CA MET A 227 11.18 0.82 10.14
C MET A 227 11.88 -0.08 9.14
N GLY A 228 11.24 -0.33 8.01
CA GLY A 228 11.84 -1.14 6.96
C GLY A 228 11.29 -0.80 5.60
N ASN A 229 12.05 -1.20 4.60
CA ASN A 229 11.66 -1.24 3.21
C ASN A 229 12.05 -2.63 2.66
N VAL A 230 11.89 -2.86 1.36
CA VAL A 230 12.23 -4.17 0.76
C VAL A 230 13.69 -4.56 0.95
N ASN A 231 14.61 -3.60 1.11
CA ASN A 231 16.05 -3.87 1.17
C ASN A 231 16.62 -3.96 2.58
N HIS A 232 16.10 -3.19 3.52
CA HIS A 232 16.67 -3.13 4.86
C HIS A 232 15.68 -2.72 5.93
N THR A 233 16.01 -3.04 7.18
CA THR A 233 15.29 -2.57 8.36
C THR A 233 16.22 -1.74 9.23
N THR A 234 15.68 -0.70 9.82
CA THR A 234 16.34 0.13 10.82
C THR A 234 15.49 0.20 12.08
N GLN A 235 16.14 0.35 13.22
CA GLN A 235 15.48 0.57 14.50
C GLN A 235 16.11 1.77 15.17
N GLY A 236 15.29 2.67 15.68
CA GLY A 236 15.79 3.88 16.31
C GLY A 236 14.71 4.64 17.07
N LYS A 237 15.17 5.70 17.74
CA LYS A 237 14.29 6.68 18.36
C LYS A 237 13.67 7.56 17.30
N MET A 238 12.36 7.72 17.37
CA MET A 238 11.56 8.57 16.50
C MET A 238 10.72 9.51 17.36
N LEU A 239 10.42 10.68 16.82
CA LEU A 239 9.47 11.59 17.45
C LEU A 239 8.06 11.16 17.11
N GLU A 240 7.19 11.10 18.12
CA GLU A 240 5.75 10.89 17.94
C GLU A 240 5.05 12.24 18.05
N GLY A 241 4.13 12.53 17.12
CA GLY A 241 3.27 13.70 17.18
C GLY A 241 2.18 13.55 18.23
N LYS A 242 1.75 14.67 18.84
CA LYS A 242 0.52 14.65 19.64
C LYS A 242 -0.66 14.30 18.75
N PRO A 243 -1.63 13.51 19.25
CA PRO A 243 -2.80 13.14 18.48
C PRO A 243 -3.60 14.37 18.03
N ALA A 244 -3.96 14.40 16.74
CA ALA A 244 -4.85 15.42 16.15
C ALA A 244 -5.59 14.84 14.95
N ASP A 245 -6.56 15.59 14.42
CA ASP A 245 -7.32 15.20 13.25
C ASP A 245 -6.60 15.61 11.96
N ILE A 246 -6.74 14.79 10.92
CA ILE A 246 -6.29 15.07 9.55
C ILE A 246 -7.51 15.12 8.64
N GLU A 247 -7.75 16.24 7.96
CA GLU A 247 -8.83 16.37 6.96
C GLU A 247 -8.30 15.95 5.58
N VAL A 248 -8.96 14.98 4.95
CA VAL A 248 -8.53 14.39 3.67
C VAL A 248 -9.49 14.65 2.52
N ALA A 249 -10.71 15.10 2.83
CA ALA A 249 -11.73 15.56 1.90
C ALA A 249 -12.70 16.49 2.62
N GLU A 250 -13.61 17.12 1.90
CA GLU A 250 -14.62 17.99 2.51
C GLU A 250 -15.48 17.22 3.53
N GLY A 251 -15.42 17.65 4.79
CA GLY A 251 -16.14 17.03 5.90
C GLY A 251 -15.60 15.66 6.35
N VAL A 252 -14.58 15.12 5.69
CA VAL A 252 -13.98 13.82 6.03
C VAL A 252 -12.68 14.02 6.82
N LYS A 253 -12.70 13.61 8.09
CA LYS A 253 -11.56 13.73 9.00
C LYS A 253 -11.17 12.37 9.56
N LEU A 254 -9.89 12.07 9.44
CA LEU A 254 -9.24 10.95 10.13
C LEU A 254 -8.95 11.41 11.56
N ARG A 255 -9.52 10.72 12.56
CA ARG A 255 -9.53 11.17 13.93
C ARG A 255 -8.34 10.67 14.75
N ASN A 256 -7.84 11.56 15.61
CA ASN A 256 -6.90 11.20 16.67
C ASN A 256 -5.65 10.47 16.12
N VAL A 257 -5.08 10.98 15.03
CA VAL A 257 -3.87 10.44 14.40
C VAL A 257 -2.64 10.94 15.16
N ALA A 258 -1.74 10.02 15.53
CA ALA A 258 -0.46 10.32 16.19
C ALA A 258 0.69 9.89 15.25
N PRO A 259 1.12 10.75 14.31
CA PRO A 259 2.08 10.37 13.30
C PRO A 259 3.50 10.24 13.84
N LEU A 260 4.35 9.49 13.16
CA LEU A 260 5.79 9.62 13.31
C LEU A 260 6.26 10.90 12.62
N LEU A 261 7.07 11.68 13.33
CA LEU A 261 7.60 12.95 12.85
C LEU A 261 9.05 12.77 12.41
N GLU A 262 9.29 13.09 11.16
CA GLU A 262 10.55 12.84 10.47
C GLU A 262 11.26 14.13 10.07
N GLU A 263 12.55 13.98 9.80
CA GLU A 263 13.37 15.04 9.22
C GLU A 263 13.03 15.26 7.73
N PRO A 264 13.37 16.43 7.17
CA PRO A 264 13.18 16.69 5.74
C PRO A 264 13.85 15.65 4.85
N GLY A 265 13.15 15.22 3.80
CA GLY A 265 13.62 14.22 2.84
C GLY A 265 13.07 12.82 3.06
N ALA A 266 12.48 12.54 4.23
CA ALA A 266 11.74 11.30 4.45
C ALA A 266 10.39 11.32 3.71
N PRO A 267 9.88 10.15 3.27
CA PRO A 267 8.57 10.06 2.64
C PRO A 267 7.46 10.42 3.62
N VAL A 268 6.45 11.12 3.10
CA VAL A 268 5.25 11.51 3.85
C VAL A 268 4.14 10.56 3.48
N LEU A 269 3.64 9.80 4.46
CA LEU A 269 2.73 8.67 4.25
C LEU A 269 1.47 8.81 5.11
N LEU A 270 0.33 8.48 4.53
CA LEU A 270 -0.94 8.29 5.23
C LEU A 270 -1.15 6.78 5.44
N GLY A 271 -0.84 6.30 6.63
CA GLY A 271 -0.78 4.88 6.96
C GLY A 271 -2.07 4.32 7.56
N LEU A 272 -2.02 3.02 7.88
CA LEU A 272 -3.16 2.26 8.38
C LEU A 272 -3.66 2.71 9.77
N ASP A 273 -2.81 3.31 10.60
CA ASP A 273 -3.19 3.87 11.89
C ASP A 273 -4.19 5.02 11.76
N ALA A 274 -4.01 5.87 10.73
CA ALA A 274 -4.96 6.93 10.40
C ALA A 274 -6.22 6.38 9.72
N LEU A 275 -6.08 5.34 8.91
CA LEU A 275 -7.15 4.77 8.08
C LEU A 275 -8.00 3.71 8.79
N LYS A 276 -7.69 3.33 10.02
CA LYS A 276 -8.28 2.17 10.74
C LYS A 276 -9.80 2.14 10.84
N GLU A 277 -10.46 3.30 10.82
CA GLU A 277 -11.91 3.44 10.86
C GLU A 277 -12.51 3.80 9.49
N ALA A 278 -11.68 3.90 8.45
CA ALA A 278 -12.11 4.36 7.14
C ALA A 278 -12.72 3.24 6.29
N VAL A 279 -13.62 3.64 5.41
CA VAL A 279 -14.01 2.86 4.23
C VAL A 279 -13.43 3.56 3.02
N LEU A 280 -12.38 2.97 2.45
CA LEU A 280 -11.66 3.49 1.31
C LEU A 280 -12.13 2.81 0.04
N ILE A 281 -12.50 3.59 -0.97
CA ILE A 281 -13.04 3.09 -2.23
C ILE A 281 -12.18 3.57 -3.39
N HIS A 282 -11.84 2.68 -4.29
CA HIS A 282 -11.17 2.99 -5.54
C HIS A 282 -12.10 2.70 -6.71
N LEU A 283 -12.20 3.67 -7.62
CA LEU A 283 -12.93 3.53 -8.90
C LEU A 283 -11.96 3.75 -10.05
N PRO A 284 -11.73 2.76 -10.92
CA PRO A 284 -11.13 2.99 -12.22
C PRO A 284 -12.00 3.99 -12.99
N THR A 285 -11.43 5.02 -13.60
CA THR A 285 -12.19 5.98 -14.40
C THR A 285 -11.88 5.78 -15.87
N GLU A 286 -12.93 5.75 -16.72
CA GLU A 286 -12.76 5.75 -18.17
C GLU A 286 -11.96 6.99 -18.61
N GLY A 287 -10.94 6.78 -19.42
CA GLY A 287 -10.09 7.85 -19.94
C GLY A 287 -9.00 8.36 -18.98
N SER A 288 -8.93 7.85 -17.76
CA SER A 288 -7.78 8.02 -16.88
C SER A 288 -7.14 6.67 -16.58
N ASP A 289 -5.84 6.56 -16.78
CA ASP A 289 -5.11 5.29 -16.60
C ASP A 289 -5.09 4.83 -15.12
N TYR A 290 -5.60 5.63 -14.15
CA TYR A 290 -5.29 5.44 -12.73
C TYR A 290 -6.49 5.52 -11.77
N GLY A 291 -7.69 5.84 -12.24
CA GLY A 291 -8.87 5.89 -11.39
C GLY A 291 -8.89 7.05 -10.35
N LYS A 292 -9.74 6.91 -9.34
CA LYS A 292 -9.90 7.87 -8.24
C LYS A 292 -10.17 7.14 -6.92
N PHE A 293 -9.73 7.74 -5.83
CA PHE A 293 -10.07 7.30 -4.49
C PHE A 293 -11.15 8.17 -3.84
N PHE A 294 -12.00 7.50 -3.07
CA PHE A 294 -13.08 8.10 -2.30
C PHE A 294 -13.08 7.54 -0.89
N MET A 295 -13.70 8.27 0.03
CA MET A 295 -14.06 7.74 1.35
C MET A 295 -15.56 7.87 1.58
N MET A 296 -16.09 6.95 2.39
CA MET A 296 -17.39 7.16 3.01
C MET A 296 -17.19 7.99 4.26
N PRO A 297 -18.06 9.00 4.48
CA PRO A 297 -17.99 9.87 5.66
C PRO A 297 -18.28 9.13 6.98
#